data_95e075c6bf56267cea47895a9bc8d61f
#
_entry.id   95e075c6bf56267cea47895a9bc8d61f
#
_cell.length_a   1.000
_cell.length_b   1.000
_cell.length_c   1.000
_cell.angle_alpha   90.00
_cell.angle_beta   90.00
_cell.angle_gamma   90.00
#
_symmetry.space_group_name_H-M   'P 1'
#
loop_
_entity.id
_entity.type
_entity.pdbx_description
1 polymer ?
#
loop_
_entity_poly.entity_id
_entity_poly.type
_entity_poly.pdbx_seq_one_letter_code
_entity_poly.pdbx_strand_id
1 'polypeptide(L)'
;MPTIEERVQELADKDEIRELTARYCLAVAEGDADELVALFCPDGTFVTGDRQYSGLAGLRELYGGLAAGVPPKPFIQNHVIEVDGDTATGRCGAEIRMVRKGEAYTVAGHYADVYRRLDGRWRFLSRNFMTYHAVPLSQGWA
;
A
#
# COMPACT_ATOMS: atom_id res chain seq x y z
N MET A 1 3.15 -31.47 -6.69
CA MET A 1 1.73 -31.08 -6.76
C MET A 1 1.25 -30.63 -5.39
N PRO A 2 0.79 -29.40 -5.20
CA PRO A 2 0.29 -28.98 -3.90
C PRO A 2 -0.98 -29.74 -3.49
N THR A 3 -1.12 -30.00 -2.20
CA THR A 3 -2.32 -30.62 -1.62
C THR A 3 -3.49 -29.66 -1.63
N ILE A 4 -4.68 -30.15 -1.31
CA ILE A 4 -5.87 -29.30 -1.14
C ILE A 4 -5.67 -28.32 0.01
N GLU A 5 -5.10 -28.79 1.13
CA GLU A 5 -4.82 -27.95 2.28
C GLU A 5 -3.83 -26.82 1.93
N GLU A 6 -2.78 -27.13 1.19
CA GLU A 6 -1.80 -26.13 0.74
C GLU A 6 -2.44 -25.10 -0.19
N ARG A 7 -3.32 -25.53 -1.08
CA ARG A 7 -4.05 -24.62 -1.97
C ARG A 7 -5.03 -23.73 -1.22
N VAL A 8 -5.73 -24.27 -0.23
CA VAL A 8 -6.63 -23.50 0.63
C VAL A 8 -5.84 -22.46 1.43
N GLN A 9 -4.69 -22.86 1.98
CA GLN A 9 -3.84 -21.92 2.72
C GLN A 9 -3.33 -20.79 1.81
N GLU A 10 -2.90 -21.11 0.61
CA GLU A 10 -2.48 -20.09 -0.36
C GLU A 10 -3.61 -19.11 -0.69
N LEU A 11 -4.82 -19.62 -0.92
CA LEU A 11 -5.98 -18.77 -1.17
C LEU A 11 -6.32 -17.88 0.02
N ALA A 12 -6.26 -18.43 1.23
CA ALA A 12 -6.49 -17.66 2.46
C ALA A 12 -5.44 -16.57 2.65
N ASP A 13 -4.17 -16.89 2.40
CA ASP A 13 -3.08 -15.92 2.48
C ASP A 13 -3.27 -14.78 1.47
N LYS A 14 -3.59 -15.11 0.24
CA LYS A 14 -3.85 -14.10 -0.80
C LYS A 14 -5.05 -13.23 -0.47
N ASP A 15 -6.10 -13.81 0.08
CA ASP A 15 -7.28 -13.05 0.48
C ASP A 15 -6.95 -12.08 1.63
N GLU A 16 -6.20 -12.53 2.63
CA GLU A 16 -5.77 -11.67 3.73
C GLU A 16 -4.89 -10.52 3.23
N ILE A 17 -3.98 -10.78 2.29
CA ILE A 17 -3.13 -9.75 1.69
C ILE A 17 -3.96 -8.74 0.89
N ARG A 18 -4.97 -9.19 0.14
CA ARG A 18 -5.89 -8.28 -0.55
C ARG A 18 -6.63 -7.40 0.43
N GLU A 19 -7.10 -7.96 1.53
CA GLU A 19 -7.77 -7.20 2.57
C GLU A 19 -6.82 -6.21 3.26
N LEU A 20 -5.56 -6.59 3.48
CA LEU A 20 -4.52 -5.69 4.00
C LEU A 20 -4.36 -4.45 3.11
N THR A 21 -4.29 -4.63 1.80
CA THR A 21 -4.17 -3.50 0.87
C THR A 21 -5.45 -2.66 0.81
N ALA A 22 -6.60 -3.28 0.94
CA ALA A 22 -7.87 -2.55 1.02
C ALA A 22 -7.96 -1.70 2.30
N ARG A 23 -7.56 -2.24 3.44
CA ARG A 23 -7.48 -1.50 4.72
C ARG A 23 -6.52 -0.32 4.62
N TYR A 24 -5.40 -0.52 3.96
CA TYR A 24 -4.43 0.55 3.70
C TYR A 24 -5.10 1.72 2.96
N CYS A 25 -5.80 1.45 1.88
CA CYS A 25 -6.46 2.50 1.09
C CYS A 25 -7.51 3.27 1.91
N LEU A 26 -8.30 2.56 2.68
CA LEU A 26 -9.31 3.18 3.54
C LEU A 26 -8.65 4.04 4.63
N ALA A 27 -7.61 3.52 5.26
CA ALA A 27 -6.89 4.25 6.31
C ALA A 27 -6.19 5.52 5.76
N VAL A 28 -5.63 5.47 4.57
CA VAL A 28 -5.06 6.67 3.91
C VAL A 28 -6.15 7.71 3.68
N ALA A 29 -7.27 7.30 3.09
CA ALA A 29 -8.39 8.21 2.79
C ALA A 29 -8.98 8.85 4.04
N GLU A 30 -8.99 8.13 5.15
CA GLU A 30 -9.49 8.60 6.44
C GLU A 30 -8.47 9.41 7.24
N GLY A 31 -7.20 9.38 6.83
CA GLY A 31 -6.12 10.05 7.55
C GLY A 31 -5.76 9.36 8.86
N ASP A 32 -5.99 8.04 8.94
CA ASP A 32 -5.69 7.25 10.15
C ASP A 32 -4.23 6.79 10.14
N ALA A 33 -3.35 7.65 10.60
CA ALA A 33 -1.91 7.39 10.63
C ALA A 33 -1.54 6.21 11.55
N ASP A 34 -2.21 6.05 12.68
CA ASP A 34 -1.93 4.97 13.60
C ASP A 34 -2.27 3.60 12.99
N GLU A 35 -3.42 3.50 12.33
CA GLU A 35 -3.80 2.28 11.60
C GLU A 35 -2.79 1.97 10.49
N LEU A 36 -2.40 2.99 9.71
CA LEU A 36 -1.44 2.81 8.62
C LEU A 36 -0.11 2.24 9.11
N VAL A 37 0.43 2.80 10.18
CA VAL A 37 1.68 2.29 10.78
C VAL A 37 1.52 0.86 11.27
N ALA A 38 0.37 0.52 11.84
CA ALA A 38 0.07 -0.82 12.34
C ALA A 38 -0.03 -1.87 11.23
N LEU A 39 -0.30 -1.47 9.99
CA LEU A 39 -0.35 -2.38 8.84
C LEU A 39 1.04 -2.79 8.35
N PHE A 40 2.09 -2.15 8.82
CA PHE A 40 3.48 -2.47 8.50
C PHE A 40 4.14 -3.30 9.59
N CYS A 41 5.14 -4.09 9.20
CA CYS A 41 6.09 -4.64 10.17
C CYS A 41 6.84 -3.49 10.86
N PRO A 42 7.31 -3.67 12.12
CA PRO A 42 8.05 -2.61 12.81
C PRO A 42 9.31 -2.13 12.09
N ASP A 43 9.93 -3.00 11.30
CA ASP A 43 11.08 -2.68 10.45
C ASP A 43 10.67 -2.37 8.99
N GLY A 44 9.39 -2.11 8.76
CA GLY A 44 8.84 -1.88 7.44
C GLY A 44 9.32 -0.57 6.79
N THR A 45 9.21 -0.51 5.46
CA THR A 45 9.63 0.65 4.68
C THR A 45 8.58 1.04 3.64
N PHE A 46 8.52 2.34 3.36
CA PHE A 46 7.79 2.87 2.21
C PHE A 46 8.75 3.65 1.33
N VAL A 47 8.71 3.39 0.03
CA VAL A 47 9.56 4.05 -0.95
C VAL A 47 8.70 4.70 -2.03
N THR A 48 8.99 5.93 -2.38
CA THR A 48 8.37 6.61 -3.50
C THR A 48 9.37 7.60 -4.10
N GLY A 49 9.61 7.48 -5.42
CA GLY A 49 10.64 8.28 -6.07
C GLY A 49 12.01 8.05 -5.44
N ASP A 50 12.65 9.14 -5.00
CA ASP A 50 13.94 9.11 -4.32
C ASP A 50 13.84 9.12 -2.79
N ARG A 51 12.62 9.05 -2.25
CA ARG A 51 12.37 9.10 -0.80
C ARG A 51 12.13 7.72 -0.23
N GLN A 52 12.69 7.48 0.92
CA GLN A 52 12.48 6.24 1.69
C GLN A 52 12.17 6.58 3.14
N TYR A 53 11.12 5.94 3.65
CA TYR A 53 10.69 6.07 5.04
C TYR A 53 10.82 4.71 5.69
N SER A 54 11.66 4.58 6.71
CA SER A 54 12.01 3.28 7.31
C SER A 54 11.67 3.23 8.78
N GLY A 55 11.17 2.08 9.21
CA GLY A 55 10.84 1.80 10.60
C GLY A 55 9.65 2.61 11.10
N LEU A 56 9.29 2.41 12.36
CA LEU A 56 8.13 3.09 12.95
C LEU A 56 8.23 4.61 12.89
N ALA A 57 9.42 5.16 13.17
CA ALA A 57 9.62 6.61 13.15
C ALA A 57 9.41 7.18 11.74
N GLY A 58 10.01 6.55 10.72
CA GLY A 58 9.87 6.99 9.33
C GLY A 58 8.44 6.85 8.82
N LEU A 59 7.77 5.76 9.16
CA LEU A 59 6.37 5.56 8.76
C LEU A 59 5.44 6.56 9.44
N ARG A 60 5.67 6.87 10.71
CA ARG A 60 4.89 7.89 11.42
C ARG A 60 5.10 9.28 10.82
N GLU A 61 6.31 9.61 10.41
CA GLU A 61 6.60 10.86 9.72
C GLU A 61 5.80 10.96 8.41
N LEU A 62 5.85 9.92 7.58
CA LEU A 62 5.14 9.90 6.30
C LEU A 62 3.63 10.04 6.49
N TYR A 63 3.03 9.15 7.27
CA TYR A 63 1.57 9.08 7.38
C TYR A 63 1.00 10.19 8.25
N GLY A 64 1.74 10.64 9.24
CA GLY A 64 1.38 11.83 10.01
C GLY A 64 1.33 13.07 9.13
N GLY A 65 2.27 13.22 8.21
CA GLY A 65 2.29 14.30 7.24
C GLY A 65 1.11 14.24 6.26
N LEU A 66 0.78 13.06 5.75
CA LEU A 66 -0.37 12.87 4.87
C LEU A 66 -1.71 13.16 5.58
N ALA A 67 -1.83 12.77 6.84
CA ALA A 67 -3.04 12.96 7.63
C ALA A 67 -3.26 14.42 8.04
N ALA A 68 -2.19 15.21 8.15
CA ALA A 68 -2.26 16.62 8.58
C ALA A 68 -2.89 17.55 7.54
N GLY A 69 -2.88 17.18 6.27
CA GLY A 69 -3.48 17.94 5.17
C GLY A 69 -4.79 17.33 4.68
N VAL A 70 -5.05 17.46 3.39
CA VAL A 70 -6.15 16.74 2.72
C VAL A 70 -5.61 15.34 2.39
N PRO A 71 -6.08 14.28 3.04
CA PRO A 71 -5.57 12.95 2.77
C PRO A 71 -5.80 12.53 1.32
N PRO A 72 -4.82 11.89 0.68
CA PRO A 72 -5.03 11.31 -0.65
C PRO A 72 -6.03 10.17 -0.57
N LYS A 73 -6.65 9.85 -1.69
CA LYS A 73 -7.64 8.78 -1.79
C LYS A 73 -7.18 7.76 -2.82
N PRO A 74 -6.46 6.71 -2.38
CA PRO A 74 -6.01 5.66 -3.27
C PRO A 74 -7.10 4.64 -3.55
N PHE A 75 -7.12 4.16 -4.79
CA PHE A 75 -7.98 3.07 -5.26
C PHE A 75 -7.08 2.01 -5.89
N ILE A 76 -7.27 0.75 -5.51
CA ILE A 76 -6.45 -0.36 -5.99
C ILE A 76 -7.16 -1.12 -7.10
N GLN A 77 -6.40 -1.48 -8.11
CA GLN A 77 -6.84 -2.27 -9.26
C GLN A 77 -5.78 -3.35 -9.54
N ASN A 78 -6.20 -4.47 -10.16
CA ASN A 78 -5.28 -5.45 -10.73
C ASN A 78 -4.21 -5.92 -9.73
N HIS A 79 -4.57 -6.80 -8.80
CA HIS A 79 -3.66 -7.27 -7.76
C HIS A 79 -3.18 -8.68 -8.05
N VAL A 80 -1.87 -8.85 -8.21
CA VAL A 80 -1.21 -10.15 -8.38
C VAL A 80 -0.31 -10.39 -7.16
N ILE A 81 -0.43 -11.57 -6.56
CA ILE A 81 0.27 -11.94 -5.32
C ILE A 81 0.92 -13.31 -5.48
N GLU A 82 2.17 -13.42 -5.04
CA GLU A 82 2.89 -14.68 -4.94
C GLU A 82 3.27 -14.94 -3.49
N VAL A 83 2.86 -16.07 -2.94
CA VAL A 83 3.09 -16.46 -1.55
C VAL A 83 4.16 -17.53 -1.48
N ASP A 84 5.10 -17.38 -0.55
CA ASP A 84 6.14 -18.36 -0.24
C ASP A 84 6.31 -18.46 1.28
N GLY A 85 5.58 -19.39 1.91
CA GLY A 85 5.59 -19.55 3.36
C GLY A 85 5.08 -18.31 4.10
N ASP A 86 5.94 -17.72 4.91
CA ASP A 86 5.65 -16.54 5.72
C ASP A 86 6.01 -15.22 5.03
N THR A 87 6.39 -15.29 3.76
CA THR A 87 6.68 -14.13 2.94
C THR A 87 5.84 -14.14 1.66
N ALA A 88 5.60 -12.98 1.09
CA ALA A 88 4.89 -12.85 -0.16
C ALA A 88 5.33 -11.57 -0.88
N THR A 89 5.13 -11.55 -2.18
CA THR A 89 5.30 -10.36 -2.99
C THR A 89 4.00 -10.06 -3.72
N GLY A 90 3.78 -8.81 -4.07
CA GLY A 90 2.61 -8.45 -4.86
C GLY A 90 2.81 -7.16 -5.63
N ARG A 91 2.01 -7.03 -6.66
CA ARG A 91 1.89 -5.78 -7.42
C ARG A 91 0.42 -5.48 -7.60
N CYS A 92 0.05 -4.23 -7.36
CA CYS A 92 -1.31 -3.79 -7.62
C CYS A 92 -1.30 -2.41 -8.27
N GLY A 93 -2.08 -2.28 -9.34
CA GLY A 93 -2.33 -0.99 -9.98
C GLY A 93 -3.07 -0.08 -9.01
N ALA A 94 -2.78 1.22 -9.06
CA ALA A 94 -3.43 2.18 -8.20
C ALA A 94 -3.69 3.48 -8.93
N GLU A 95 -4.85 4.05 -8.64
CA GLU A 95 -5.17 5.43 -8.93
C GLU A 95 -5.29 6.18 -7.61
N ILE A 96 -4.70 7.36 -7.53
CA ILE A 96 -4.75 8.17 -6.33
C ILE A 96 -5.29 9.54 -6.69
N ARG A 97 -6.34 9.94 -6.00
CA ARG A 97 -6.88 11.30 -6.10
C ARG A 97 -6.34 12.11 -4.95
N MET A 98 -5.77 13.27 -5.26
CA MET A 98 -5.17 14.11 -4.23
C MET A 98 -5.32 15.59 -4.56
N VAL A 99 -5.12 16.41 -3.53
CA VAL A 99 -5.09 17.86 -3.65
C VAL A 99 -3.70 18.34 -3.26
N ARG A 100 -3.07 19.12 -4.12
CA ARG A 100 -1.78 19.77 -3.86
C ARG A 100 -1.96 21.28 -4.06
N LYS A 101 -1.65 22.05 -3.02
CA LYS A 101 -1.76 23.52 -3.08
C LYS A 101 -3.11 24.00 -3.62
N GLY A 102 -4.19 23.35 -3.19
CA GLY A 102 -5.55 23.68 -3.59
C GLY A 102 -5.97 23.19 -4.97
N GLU A 103 -5.11 22.48 -5.69
CA GLU A 103 -5.39 21.95 -7.02
C GLU A 103 -5.59 20.44 -6.98
N ALA A 104 -6.65 19.96 -7.66
CA ALA A 104 -6.93 18.54 -7.76
C ALA A 104 -5.99 17.86 -8.76
N TYR A 105 -5.39 16.73 -8.33
CA TYR A 105 -4.50 15.90 -9.14
C TYR A 105 -5.04 14.49 -9.25
N THR A 106 -4.76 13.85 -10.37
CA THR A 106 -4.91 12.43 -10.55
C THR A 106 -3.52 11.81 -10.71
N VAL A 107 -3.28 10.74 -9.98
CA VAL A 107 -2.01 10.00 -10.01
C VAL A 107 -2.32 8.57 -10.39
N ALA A 108 -1.56 8.00 -11.30
CA ALA A 108 -1.66 6.59 -11.62
C ALA A 108 -0.28 5.94 -11.47
N GLY A 109 -0.28 4.71 -11.02
CA GLY A 109 0.94 3.95 -10.83
C GLY A 109 0.65 2.55 -10.37
N HIS A 110 1.63 1.93 -9.74
CA HIS A 110 1.42 0.66 -9.05
C HIS A 110 2.25 0.60 -7.78
N TYR A 111 1.77 -0.18 -6.83
CA TYR A 111 2.55 -0.58 -5.68
C TYR A 111 3.29 -1.88 -5.99
N ALA A 112 4.58 -1.93 -5.70
CA ALA A 112 5.35 -3.15 -5.63
C ALA A 112 5.61 -3.44 -4.15
N ASP A 113 5.05 -4.52 -3.67
CA ASP A 113 4.99 -4.83 -2.24
C ASP A 113 5.76 -6.09 -1.89
N VAL A 114 6.33 -6.08 -0.70
CA VAL A 114 6.77 -7.28 0.00
C VAL A 114 5.97 -7.38 1.29
N TYR A 115 5.43 -8.57 1.54
CA TYR A 115 4.63 -8.85 2.74
C TYR A 115 5.34 -9.87 3.61
N ARG A 116 5.11 -9.79 4.91
CA ARG A 116 5.57 -10.78 5.87
C ARG A 116 4.45 -11.15 6.82
N ARG A 117 4.30 -12.46 7.08
CA ARG A 117 3.41 -12.89 8.16
C ARG A 117 4.17 -12.77 9.48
N LEU A 118 3.67 -11.92 10.37
CA LEU A 118 4.26 -11.64 11.67
C LEU A 118 3.16 -11.81 12.73
N ASP A 119 3.42 -12.65 13.74
CA ASP A 119 2.44 -12.95 14.77
C ASP A 119 1.09 -13.43 14.21
N GLY A 120 1.15 -14.28 13.18
CA GLY A 120 -0.03 -14.84 12.52
C GLY A 120 -0.79 -13.89 11.60
N ARG A 121 -0.28 -12.71 11.34
CA ARG A 121 -0.91 -11.69 10.49
C ARG A 121 0.01 -11.25 9.37
N TRP A 122 -0.56 -11.08 8.18
CA TRP A 122 0.16 -10.48 7.06
C TRP A 122 0.26 -8.97 7.25
N ARG A 123 1.47 -8.44 7.02
CA ARG A 123 1.78 -7.01 7.11
C ARG A 123 2.68 -6.60 5.97
N PHE A 124 2.72 -5.31 5.65
CA PHE A 124 3.71 -4.80 4.71
C PHE A 124 5.09 -4.84 5.35
N LEU A 125 6.04 -5.50 4.69
CA LEU A 125 7.46 -5.36 4.99
C LEU A 125 8.04 -4.19 4.19
N SER A 126 7.65 -4.06 2.92
CA SER A 126 7.99 -2.89 2.13
C SER A 126 6.88 -2.58 1.13
N ARG A 127 6.65 -1.31 0.89
CA ARG A 127 5.79 -0.79 -0.17
C ARG A 127 6.58 0.17 -1.01
N ASN A 128 6.57 0.00 -2.32
CA ASN A 128 7.21 0.92 -3.26
C ASN A 128 6.17 1.40 -4.25
N PHE A 129 5.89 2.70 -4.26
CA PHE A 129 4.96 3.28 -5.23
C PHE A 129 5.71 3.76 -6.46
N MET A 130 5.38 3.17 -7.61
CA MET A 130 5.96 3.48 -8.92
C MET A 130 4.96 4.34 -9.69
N THR A 131 5.26 5.61 -9.86
CA THR A 131 4.36 6.56 -10.52
C THR A 131 4.46 6.45 -12.05
N TYR A 132 3.32 6.31 -12.73
CA TYR A 132 3.26 6.41 -14.19
C TYR A 132 3.07 7.86 -14.61
N HIS A 133 2.12 8.56 -13.99
CA HIS A 133 1.91 9.98 -14.18
C HIS A 133 1.26 10.61 -12.95
N ALA A 134 1.47 11.91 -12.81
CA ALA A 134 0.80 12.73 -11.80
C ALA A 134 0.49 14.07 -12.46
N VAL A 135 -0.77 14.31 -12.77
CA VAL A 135 -1.20 15.48 -13.55
C VAL A 135 -2.37 16.17 -12.87
N PRO A 136 -2.49 17.51 -13.03
CA PRO A 136 -3.69 18.22 -12.61
C PRO A 136 -4.93 17.63 -13.30
N LEU A 137 -6.02 17.48 -12.56
CA LEU A 137 -7.27 16.95 -13.11
C LEU A 137 -7.77 17.76 -14.29
N SER A 138 -7.51 19.07 -14.28
CA SER A 138 -7.87 19.97 -15.37
C SER A 138 -7.20 19.67 -16.71
N GLN A 139 -6.07 18.95 -16.69
CA GLN A 139 -5.36 18.54 -17.89
C GLN A 139 -5.81 17.18 -18.43
N GLY A 140 -6.79 16.57 -17.81
CA GLY A 140 -7.35 15.29 -18.21
C GLY A 140 -6.58 14.10 -17.68
N TRP A 141 -6.55 13.02 -18.46
CA TRP A 141 -6.13 11.71 -17.96
C TRP A 141 -4.62 11.53 -17.86
N ALA A 142 -3.84 12.06 -18.78
CA ALA A 142 -2.41 11.85 -18.85
C ALA A 142 -1.70 13.03 -19.46
#